data_ef52f4845548f178662b2c4508179c57
#
_entry.id   ef52f4845548f178662b2c4508179c57
#
_cell.length_a   1.000
_cell.length_b   1.000
_cell.length_c   1.000
_cell.angle_alpha   90.00
_cell.angle_beta   90.00
_cell.angle_gamma   90.00
#
_symmetry.space_group_name_H-M   'P 1'
#
loop_
_entity.id
_entity.type
_entity.pdbx_description
1 polymer ?
#
loop_
_entity_poly.entity_id
_entity_poly.type
_entity_poly.pdbx_seq_one_letter_code
_entity_poly.pdbx_strand_id
1 'polypeptide(L)'
;MATAAFAQDGSAPPVDPAVQGTFVGNDKPAELHYAVLLKRDPWQDEAAYTVILTEKDSSTADKPEFDAMFGKLGHALIFQVTAGGDLFGTQICHQGLERDNISSSGTTEMQDFQIAEGHLSARFVTTEEQEFFGDRWQFDVRVRAPLPK
;
A
#
# COMPACT_ATOMS: atom_id res chain seq x y z
N MET A 1 -8.77 24.11 -7.69
CA MET A 1 -8.68 23.64 -7.58
C MET A 1 -8.57 23.07 -7.55
N ALA A 2 -8.88 22.53 -7.51
CA ALA A 2 -8.71 21.79 -7.42
C ALA A 2 -8.74 21.28 -7.37
N THR A 3 -9.08 21.13 -7.50
CA THR A 3 -9.14 20.59 -7.45
C THR A 3 -9.26 20.16 -7.47
N ALA A 4 -9.58 20.18 -7.46
CA ALA A 4 -9.77 19.74 -7.41
C ALA A 4 -10.02 19.46 -7.49
N ALA A 5 -10.29 19.43 -7.61
CA ALA A 5 -10.49 19.16 -7.55
C ALA A 5 -10.83 18.94 -7.62
N PHE A 6 -11.33 18.83 -7.85
CA PHE A 6 -11.69 18.61 -7.83
C PHE A 6 -12.37 18.47 -7.81
N ALA A 7 -12.70 18.60 -7.92
CA ALA A 7 -13.36 18.36 -7.86
C ALA A 7 -13.98 18.22 -8.11
N GLN A 8 -14.50 18.13 -8.27
CA GLN A 8 -15.11 17.85 -8.34
C GLN A 8 -15.85 17.88 -8.68
N ASP A 9 -16.34 17.69 -8.80
CA ASP A 9 -17.20 17.71 -9.18
C ASP A 9 -18.10 17.47 -9.09
N GLY A 10 -18.47 17.46 -9.03
CA GLY A 10 -19.78 17.15 -8.57
C GLY A 10 -20.51 16.01 -9.16
N SER A 11 -20.41 15.65 -10.12
CA SER A 11 -20.99 14.51 -10.75
C SER A 11 -20.81 13.28 -9.90
N ALA A 12 -21.19 12.17 -10.39
CA ALA A 12 -20.94 10.93 -9.73
C ALA A 12 -19.65 11.07 -8.97
N PRO A 13 -19.71 10.94 -7.68
CA PRO A 13 -18.52 11.18 -6.92
C PRO A 13 -17.43 10.37 -7.54
N PRO A 14 -16.38 11.01 -7.94
CA PRO A 14 -15.21 10.24 -8.27
C PRO A 14 -14.98 9.38 -7.06
N VAL A 15 -14.94 8.11 -7.26
CA VAL A 15 -14.40 7.24 -6.25
C VAL A 15 -13.03 7.81 -5.99
N ASP A 16 -12.79 8.26 -4.78
CA ASP A 16 -11.47 8.68 -4.40
C ASP A 16 -10.51 7.57 -4.82
N PRO A 17 -9.39 7.89 -5.43
CA PRO A 17 -8.45 6.83 -5.75
C PRO A 17 -8.13 6.04 -4.48
N ALA A 18 -8.14 4.74 -4.60
CA ALA A 18 -7.83 3.87 -3.46
C ALA A 18 -6.42 4.14 -2.92
N VAL A 19 -5.53 4.55 -3.78
CA VAL A 19 -4.14 4.85 -3.42
C VAL A 19 -3.75 6.19 -4.02
N GLN A 20 -3.09 7.03 -3.20
CA GLN A 20 -2.54 8.32 -3.65
C GLN A 20 -1.14 8.45 -3.09
N GLY A 21 -0.24 9.09 -3.86
CA GLY A 21 1.08 9.41 -3.37
C GLY A 21 2.19 8.97 -4.30
N THR A 22 3.38 8.80 -3.75
CA THR A 22 4.59 8.51 -4.53
C THR A 22 5.26 7.23 -4.06
N PHE A 23 5.87 6.54 -5.00
CA PHE A 23 6.67 5.35 -4.72
C PHE A 23 7.83 5.34 -5.72
N VAL A 24 9.07 5.42 -5.20
CA VAL A 24 10.26 5.54 -6.03
C VAL A 24 11.23 4.43 -5.64
N GLY A 25 11.76 3.72 -6.64
CA GLY A 25 12.79 2.71 -6.44
C GLY A 25 13.93 2.93 -7.42
N ASN A 26 15.15 3.07 -6.91
CA ASN A 26 16.35 3.37 -7.70
C ASN A 26 16.11 4.53 -8.67
N ASP A 27 15.54 5.62 -8.13
CA ASP A 27 15.22 6.87 -8.84
C ASP A 27 14.14 6.72 -9.92
N LYS A 28 13.42 5.60 -9.94
CA LYS A 28 12.36 5.37 -10.92
C LYS A 28 11.01 5.44 -10.21
N PRO A 29 10.11 6.32 -10.66
CA PRO A 29 8.80 6.42 -10.04
C PRO A 29 7.90 5.26 -10.46
N ALA A 30 7.01 4.88 -9.57
CA ALA A 30 5.97 3.90 -9.82
C ALA A 30 4.64 4.50 -9.39
N GLU A 31 3.56 4.04 -10.01
CA GLU A 31 2.22 4.49 -9.67
C GLU A 31 1.41 3.30 -9.17
N LEU A 32 0.82 3.44 -8.00
CA LEU A 32 -0.04 2.43 -7.42
C LEU A 32 -1.47 2.95 -7.48
N HIS A 33 -2.36 2.13 -8.02
CA HIS A 33 -3.73 2.56 -8.27
C HIS A 33 -4.77 1.74 -7.54
N TYR A 34 -4.43 0.54 -7.10
CA TYR A 34 -5.39 -0.41 -6.55
C TYR A 34 -4.98 -0.82 -5.16
N ALA A 35 -5.96 -1.04 -4.30
CA ALA A 35 -5.72 -1.49 -2.93
C ALA A 35 -6.72 -2.59 -2.60
N VAL A 36 -6.24 -3.62 -1.92
CA VAL A 36 -7.10 -4.68 -1.41
C VAL A 36 -6.60 -5.06 -0.02
N LEU A 37 -7.55 -5.37 0.87
CA LEU A 37 -7.23 -5.87 2.19
C LEU A 37 -7.59 -7.34 2.26
N LEU A 38 -6.68 -8.14 2.81
CA LEU A 38 -6.96 -9.53 3.11
C LEU A 38 -6.90 -9.72 4.61
N LYS A 39 -7.80 -10.54 5.13
CA LYS A 39 -7.75 -10.94 6.52
C LYS A 39 -6.63 -11.96 6.68
N ARG A 40 -5.88 -11.86 7.76
CA ARG A 40 -4.81 -12.79 8.04
C ARG A 40 -4.89 -13.26 9.49
N ASP A 41 -4.03 -14.19 9.87
CA ASP A 41 -3.98 -14.70 11.23
C ASP A 41 -3.71 -13.55 12.19
N PRO A 42 -4.31 -13.58 13.39
CA PRO A 42 -4.08 -12.53 14.37
C PRO A 42 -2.60 -12.36 14.70
N TRP A 43 -2.23 -11.15 15.01
CA TRP A 43 -0.88 -10.79 15.45
C TRP A 43 -0.98 -10.35 16.90
N GLN A 44 -0.28 -11.04 17.80
CA GLN A 44 -0.31 -10.74 19.24
C GLN A 44 -1.75 -10.61 19.78
N ASP A 45 -2.58 -11.58 19.39
CA ASP A 45 -3.99 -11.67 19.79
C ASP A 45 -4.88 -10.54 19.25
N GLU A 46 -4.40 -9.76 18.28
CA GLU A 46 -5.23 -8.76 17.62
C GLU A 46 -5.55 -9.19 16.19
N ALA A 47 -6.77 -8.89 15.76
CA ALA A 47 -7.14 -9.08 14.36
C ALA A 47 -6.15 -8.34 13.47
N ALA A 48 -5.80 -8.94 12.34
CA ALA A 48 -4.78 -8.39 11.47
C ALA A 48 -5.19 -8.48 10.01
N TYR A 49 -4.61 -7.59 9.21
CA TYR A 49 -4.89 -7.49 7.78
C TYR A 49 -3.60 -7.35 7.01
N THR A 50 -3.61 -7.86 5.78
CA THR A 50 -2.59 -7.56 4.80
C THR A 50 -3.15 -6.53 3.84
N VAL A 51 -2.47 -5.39 3.73
CA VAL A 51 -2.85 -4.30 2.83
C VAL A 51 -1.96 -4.38 1.61
N ILE A 52 -2.57 -4.59 0.44
CA ILE A 52 -1.83 -4.81 -0.80
C ILE A 52 -2.14 -3.66 -1.76
N LEU A 53 -1.11 -2.89 -2.11
CA LEU A 53 -1.22 -1.77 -3.04
C LEU A 53 -0.52 -2.17 -4.33
N THR A 54 -1.19 -2.06 -5.47
CA THR A 54 -0.64 -2.55 -6.73
C THR A 54 -0.83 -1.55 -7.86
N GLU A 55 0.03 -1.68 -8.86
CA GLU A 55 -0.09 -0.92 -10.09
C GLU A 55 -1.24 -1.44 -10.96
N LYS A 56 -1.42 -2.76 -11.01
CA LYS A 56 -2.45 -3.39 -11.80
C LYS A 56 -3.58 -3.90 -10.94
N ASP A 57 -4.77 -4.03 -11.54
CA ASP A 57 -5.96 -4.49 -10.85
C ASP A 57 -5.78 -5.91 -10.34
N SER A 58 -5.99 -6.10 -9.03
CA SER A 58 -5.88 -7.41 -8.39
C SER A 58 -7.23 -8.06 -8.11
N SER A 59 -8.33 -7.48 -8.57
CA SER A 59 -9.66 -7.93 -8.19
C SER A 59 -9.99 -9.34 -8.65
N THR A 60 -9.33 -9.82 -9.69
CA THR A 60 -9.54 -11.19 -10.20
C THR A 60 -8.42 -12.15 -9.81
N ALA A 61 -7.45 -11.71 -9.02
CA ALA A 61 -6.34 -12.57 -8.62
C ALA A 61 -6.78 -13.53 -7.51
N ASP A 62 -6.47 -14.83 -7.68
CA ASP A 62 -6.74 -15.80 -6.63
C ASP A 62 -5.82 -15.62 -5.43
N LYS A 63 -4.59 -15.23 -5.67
CA LYS A 63 -3.58 -15.02 -4.64
C LYS A 63 -2.93 -13.67 -4.82
N PRO A 64 -3.64 -12.57 -4.49
CA PRO A 64 -3.11 -11.24 -4.79
C PRO A 64 -1.82 -10.92 -4.06
N GLU A 65 -1.62 -11.41 -2.85
CA GLU A 65 -0.37 -11.16 -2.14
C GLU A 65 0.80 -11.82 -2.86
N PHE A 66 0.65 -13.08 -3.23
CA PHE A 66 1.69 -13.81 -3.95
C PHE A 66 1.98 -13.14 -5.29
N ASP A 67 0.93 -12.81 -6.05
CA ASP A 67 1.10 -12.19 -7.35
C ASP A 67 1.78 -10.83 -7.24
N ALA A 68 1.45 -10.06 -6.21
CA ALA A 68 2.10 -8.77 -5.96
C ALA A 68 3.58 -8.94 -5.66
N MET A 69 3.93 -9.94 -4.84
CA MET A 69 5.31 -10.16 -4.45
C MET A 69 6.20 -10.55 -5.63
N PHE A 70 5.65 -11.18 -6.64
CA PHE A 70 6.44 -11.70 -7.76
C PHE A 70 6.22 -10.92 -9.06
N GLY A 71 5.74 -9.69 -8.96
CA GLY A 71 5.70 -8.77 -10.09
C GLY A 71 4.56 -8.95 -11.06
N LYS A 72 3.65 -9.89 -10.81
CA LYS A 72 2.53 -10.14 -11.72
C LYS A 72 1.52 -8.99 -11.75
N LEU A 73 1.52 -8.16 -10.72
CA LEU A 73 0.63 -7.01 -10.62
C LEU A 73 1.38 -5.69 -10.79
N GLY A 74 2.57 -5.75 -11.37
CA GLY A 74 3.41 -4.59 -11.53
C GLY A 74 4.12 -4.22 -10.24
N HIS A 75 4.34 -2.93 -10.02
CA HIS A 75 4.90 -2.46 -8.75
C HIS A 75 3.89 -2.70 -7.63
N ALA A 76 4.37 -2.96 -6.42
CA ALA A 76 3.48 -3.21 -5.29
C ALA A 76 4.13 -2.82 -3.96
N LEU A 77 3.30 -2.46 -3.00
CA LEU A 77 3.67 -2.32 -1.60
C LEU A 77 2.71 -3.17 -0.79
N ILE A 78 3.24 -3.92 0.17
CA ILE A 78 2.43 -4.80 1.01
C ILE A 78 2.72 -4.46 2.47
N PHE A 79 1.67 -4.19 3.23
CA PHE A 79 1.79 -3.83 4.64
C PHE A 79 0.96 -4.79 5.47
N GLN A 80 1.47 -5.16 6.63
CA GLN A 80 0.75 -6.01 7.58
C GLN A 80 0.45 -5.20 8.82
N VAL A 81 -0.83 -5.06 9.12
CA VAL A 81 -1.29 -4.15 10.17
C VAL A 81 -2.29 -4.86 11.08
N THR A 82 -2.37 -4.40 12.33
CA THR A 82 -3.40 -4.87 13.26
C THR A 82 -4.59 -3.94 13.20
N ALA A 83 -5.74 -4.45 13.65
CA ALA A 83 -6.94 -3.63 13.76
C ALA A 83 -6.76 -2.50 14.79
N GLY A 84 -5.83 -2.66 15.72
CA GLY A 84 -5.53 -1.63 16.72
C GLY A 84 -4.59 -0.54 16.22
N GLY A 85 -4.03 -0.68 15.02
CA GLY A 85 -3.20 0.38 14.45
C GLY A 85 -1.70 0.16 14.53
N ASP A 86 -1.24 -1.08 14.61
CA ASP A 86 0.19 -1.38 14.61
C ASP A 86 0.61 -1.92 13.24
N LEU A 87 1.73 -1.43 12.75
CA LEU A 87 2.34 -1.91 11.51
C LEU A 87 3.45 -2.89 11.88
N PHE A 88 3.35 -4.15 11.42
CA PHE A 88 4.32 -5.16 11.81
C PHE A 88 5.01 -5.84 10.63
N GLY A 89 4.75 -5.43 9.41
CA GLY A 89 5.46 -5.96 8.26
C GLY A 89 5.32 -5.05 7.06
N THR A 90 6.37 -4.97 6.26
CA THR A 90 6.39 -4.17 5.03
C THR A 90 7.18 -4.93 3.98
N GLN A 91 6.63 -5.02 2.76
CA GLN A 91 7.35 -5.56 1.63
C GLN A 91 7.31 -4.57 0.48
N ILE A 92 8.46 -4.35 -0.11
CA ILE A 92 8.67 -3.41 -1.19
C ILE A 92 8.93 -4.20 -2.47
N CYS A 93 8.06 -4.01 -3.47
CA CYS A 93 8.14 -4.71 -4.74
C CYS A 93 8.16 -3.68 -5.87
N HIS A 94 9.36 -3.28 -6.29
CA HIS A 94 9.53 -2.26 -7.31
C HIS A 94 10.40 -2.82 -8.42
N GLN A 95 9.93 -2.70 -9.65
CA GLN A 95 10.62 -3.31 -10.79
C GLN A 95 11.94 -2.62 -11.12
N GLY A 96 12.19 -1.43 -10.59
CA GLY A 96 13.48 -0.76 -10.71
C GLY A 96 14.54 -1.27 -9.76
N LEU A 97 14.16 -2.06 -8.76
CA LEU A 97 15.10 -2.65 -7.82
C LEU A 97 15.72 -3.91 -8.42
N GLU A 98 16.91 -4.26 -7.96
CA GLU A 98 17.57 -5.48 -8.42
C GLU A 98 16.94 -6.72 -7.81
N ARG A 99 16.38 -6.59 -6.60
CA ARG A 99 15.70 -7.68 -5.94
C ARG A 99 14.22 -7.65 -6.28
N ASP A 100 13.62 -8.83 -6.41
CA ASP A 100 12.19 -8.92 -6.72
C ASP A 100 11.32 -8.30 -5.63
N ASN A 101 11.71 -8.51 -4.37
CA ASN A 101 11.02 -7.88 -3.26
C ASN A 101 11.99 -7.76 -2.09
N ILE A 102 11.70 -6.79 -1.22
CA ILE A 102 12.49 -6.53 -0.02
C ILE A 102 11.54 -6.48 1.16
N SER A 103 11.82 -7.30 2.17
CA SER A 103 11.10 -7.21 3.44
C SER A 103 11.84 -6.23 4.34
N SER A 104 11.10 -5.31 4.93
CA SER A 104 11.68 -4.28 5.78
C SER A 104 10.83 -4.11 7.02
N SER A 105 11.47 -3.76 8.12
CA SER A 105 10.77 -3.42 9.33
C SER A 105 11.48 -2.24 9.99
N GLY A 106 10.69 -1.38 10.64
CA GLY A 106 11.26 -0.25 11.36
C GLY A 106 11.61 0.95 10.50
N THR A 107 11.43 0.88 9.17
CA THR A 107 11.76 1.99 8.27
C THR A 107 10.52 2.70 7.74
N THR A 108 9.34 2.15 7.99
CA THR A 108 8.08 2.70 7.52
C THR A 108 7.25 3.14 8.72
N GLU A 109 6.65 4.30 8.63
CA GLU A 109 5.68 4.77 9.61
C GLU A 109 4.28 4.66 9.04
N MET A 110 3.32 4.28 9.89
CA MET A 110 1.91 4.32 9.56
C MET A 110 1.29 5.47 10.32
N GLN A 111 0.66 6.39 9.60
CA GLN A 111 0.05 7.58 10.17
C GLN A 111 -1.42 7.64 9.81
N ASP A 112 -2.19 8.37 10.60
CA ASP A 112 -3.61 8.62 10.33
C ASP A 112 -4.41 7.34 10.14
N PHE A 113 -4.04 6.28 10.86
CA PHE A 113 -4.72 4.99 10.76
C PHE A 113 -6.14 5.12 11.30
N GLN A 114 -7.10 4.59 10.54
CA GLN A 114 -8.49 4.62 10.94
C GLN A 114 -9.25 3.48 10.29
N ILE A 115 -10.08 2.81 11.08
CA ILE A 115 -11.08 1.88 10.56
C ILE A 115 -12.43 2.51 10.87
N ALA A 116 -13.16 2.88 9.82
CA ALA A 116 -14.46 3.53 9.95
C ALA A 116 -15.28 3.30 8.70
N GLU A 117 -16.59 3.14 8.88
CA GLU A 117 -17.53 3.02 7.78
C GLU A 117 -17.19 1.88 6.81
N GLY A 118 -16.67 0.77 7.38
CA GLY A 118 -16.34 -0.40 6.57
C GLY A 118 -15.04 -0.29 5.78
N HIS A 119 -14.23 0.70 6.07
CA HIS A 119 -12.96 0.93 5.35
C HIS A 119 -11.81 1.10 6.30
N LEU A 120 -10.63 0.72 5.84
CA LEU A 120 -9.38 1.06 6.50
C LEU A 120 -8.72 2.17 5.70
N SER A 121 -8.27 3.21 6.39
CA SER A 121 -7.47 4.26 5.78
C SER A 121 -6.21 4.49 6.58
N ALA A 122 -5.13 4.84 5.89
CA ALA A 122 -3.85 5.10 6.53
C ALA A 122 -2.90 5.77 5.55
N ARG A 123 -1.86 6.36 6.10
CA ARG A 123 -0.72 6.84 5.33
C ARG A 123 0.49 6.00 5.71
N PHE A 124 1.18 5.47 4.70
CA PHE A 124 2.42 4.73 4.91
C PHE A 124 3.54 5.54 4.29
N VAL A 125 4.57 5.82 5.07
CA VAL A 125 5.63 6.71 4.63
C VAL A 125 6.98 6.24 5.16
N THR A 126 8.00 6.27 4.29
CA THR A 126 9.38 6.11 4.74
C THR A 126 9.83 7.47 5.25
N THR A 127 10.51 7.50 6.41
CA THR A 127 10.95 8.76 6.98
C THR A 127 12.03 9.43 6.15
N GLU A 128 12.77 8.60 5.38
CA GLU A 128 13.78 9.08 4.44
C GLU A 128 14.02 7.97 3.42
N GLU A 129 14.80 8.26 2.38
CA GLU A 129 15.15 7.23 1.42
C GLU A 129 15.88 6.10 2.13
N GLN A 130 15.47 4.88 1.85
CA GLN A 130 16.05 3.67 2.44
C GLN A 130 16.97 3.01 1.44
N GLU A 131 17.94 2.25 1.95
CA GLU A 131 18.88 1.53 1.09
C GLU A 131 19.14 0.14 1.65
N PHE A 132 19.26 -0.86 0.75
CA PHE A 132 19.59 -2.22 1.11
C PHE A 132 20.40 -2.83 -0.04
N PHE A 133 21.71 -3.01 0.20
CA PHE A 133 22.64 -3.59 -0.78
C PHE A 133 22.55 -2.93 -2.15
N GLY A 134 22.50 -1.60 -2.17
CA GLY A 134 22.47 -0.83 -3.40
C GLY A 134 21.09 -0.52 -3.94
N ASP A 135 20.06 -1.23 -3.50
CA ASP A 135 18.68 -0.88 -3.86
C ASP A 135 18.20 0.23 -2.95
N ARG A 136 17.61 1.26 -3.55
CA ARG A 136 17.11 2.42 -2.80
C ARG A 136 15.63 2.60 -3.08
N TRP A 137 14.88 2.95 -2.05
CA TRP A 137 13.45 3.21 -2.20
C TRP A 137 12.97 4.24 -1.21
N GLN A 138 11.87 4.87 -1.57
CA GLN A 138 11.09 5.69 -0.66
C GLN A 138 9.66 5.77 -1.15
N PHE A 139 8.74 5.96 -0.24
CA PHE A 139 7.34 6.10 -0.58
C PHE A 139 6.61 6.95 0.45
N ASP A 140 5.53 7.54 -0.02
CA ASP A 140 4.58 8.27 0.81
C ASP A 140 3.24 8.05 0.14
N VAL A 141 2.46 7.09 0.68
CA VAL A 141 1.20 6.68 0.05
C VAL A 141 0.08 6.73 1.08
N ARG A 142 -1.08 7.22 0.62
CA ARG A 142 -2.31 7.15 1.38
C ARG A 142 -3.20 6.11 0.75
N VAL A 143 -3.84 5.31 1.59
CA VAL A 143 -4.71 4.25 1.13
C VAL A 143 -6.07 4.35 1.82
N ARG A 144 -7.11 3.99 1.08
CA ARG A 144 -8.44 3.77 1.63
C ARG A 144 -9.04 2.59 0.90
N ALA A 145 -9.36 1.54 1.63
CA ALA A 145 -9.83 0.31 1.03
C ALA A 145 -10.89 -0.35 1.92
N PRO A 146 -11.86 -1.05 1.30
CA PRO A 146 -12.88 -1.73 2.10
C PRO A 146 -12.29 -2.89 2.89
N LEU A 147 -12.85 -3.10 4.06
CA LEU A 147 -12.48 -4.25 4.88
C LEU A 147 -12.92 -5.53 4.18
N PRO A 148 -12.18 -6.63 4.37
CA PRO A 148 -12.61 -7.91 3.82
C PRO A 148 -13.87 -8.38 4.55
N LYS A 149 -14.68 -9.12 3.84
CA LYS A 149 -15.92 -9.66 4.39
C LYS A 149 -15.66 -10.88 5.26
#